data_25be743226c9d1969eb5ff23d678ef00
#
_entry.id   25be743226c9d1969eb5ff23d678ef00
#
_cell.length_a   1.000
_cell.length_b   1.000
_cell.length_c   1.000
_cell.angle_alpha   90.00
_cell.angle_beta   90.00
_cell.angle_gamma   90.00
#
_symmetry.space_group_name_H-M   'P 1'
#
loop_
_entity.id
_entity.type
_entity.pdbx_description
1 polymer ?
#
loop_
_entity_poly.entity_id
_entity_poly.type
_entity_poly.pdbx_seq_one_letter_code
_entity_poly.pdbx_strand_id
1 'polypeptide(L)'
;MRKLLTVCTIAVICLGWLTSCIRPTKHYVIGVSQCSADVWREKQNAELRMGAYCQDNVELHFAAAYDSDERQVEQIDSLVATGIDLLIVAPNQLQTISPAIDRAYDKGIPVIIFERKTNSRKYTAFISADNYEMGRQMGQYIASRLHGKGKVLEIMGLKGSSPAIERNKGFLEVMRQYPGIEVLATLQGDWTETTAYKVTADWLKSHPDTPVDLVFGANDRTAMGARKAFLSLSSGKLPLFCGIDGLPGPNGGIRLVRDSILDASYIYPTHGDRVLQLAIDILNGKPYKKESRLMSAIVTRDNANVLLMETEEIIRQSAYLDELHLKADAYLRQLDTQRLITILACCVIVLLLLTILFFYRYHLSKLTLQRERVVNNLWNLSPENIPVPADTQSESDGQADEEPTTSEKTAQQEDNLFIIRLKEVIEKRLYDSNLSVEDLAADMNLSRVQLYRKVKALTASSPVELLRTARLKRAYQLLLTTNLSVSEVAYQVGFTAPSYFTKCFKDEYGMLPGDAKTL
;
A
#
# COMPACT_ATOMS: atom_id res chain seq x y z
N MET A 1 30.39 8.21 -23.37
CA MET A 1 29.58 7.00 -23.16
C MET A 1 29.81 6.33 -21.81
N ARG A 2 31.02 5.90 -21.42
CA ARG A 2 31.32 5.23 -20.12
C ARG A 2 30.82 6.03 -18.88
N LYS A 3 31.10 7.34 -18.77
CA LYS A 3 30.69 8.15 -17.61
C LYS A 3 29.16 8.32 -17.45
N LEU A 4 28.41 8.32 -18.55
CA LEU A 4 26.93 8.41 -18.53
C LEU A 4 26.30 7.08 -18.12
N LEU A 5 26.86 5.97 -18.61
CA LEU A 5 26.43 4.62 -18.19
C LEU A 5 26.64 4.42 -16.68
N THR A 6 27.77 4.92 -16.14
CA THR A 6 28.08 4.85 -14.71
C THR A 6 27.09 5.64 -13.85
N VAL A 7 26.67 6.82 -14.28
CA VAL A 7 25.67 7.64 -13.56
C VAL A 7 24.29 6.99 -13.61
N CYS A 8 23.87 6.44 -14.76
CA CYS A 8 22.61 5.70 -14.88
C CYS A 8 22.60 4.42 -14.04
N THR A 9 23.72 3.67 -14.01
CA THR A 9 23.83 2.45 -13.15
C THR A 9 23.79 2.81 -11.66
N ILE A 10 24.44 3.88 -11.24
CA ILE A 10 24.39 4.35 -9.85
C ILE A 10 22.98 4.80 -9.48
N ALA A 11 22.27 5.52 -10.35
CA ALA A 11 20.88 5.93 -10.13
C ALA A 11 19.92 4.74 -10.01
N VAL A 12 20.07 3.71 -10.84
CA VAL A 12 19.27 2.47 -10.78
C VAL A 12 19.60 1.67 -9.51
N ILE A 13 20.87 1.60 -9.10
CA ILE A 13 21.27 0.95 -7.85
C ILE A 13 20.74 1.71 -6.64
N CYS A 14 20.78 3.04 -6.63
CA CYS A 14 20.20 3.86 -5.55
C CYS A 14 18.67 3.73 -5.49
N LEU A 15 17.95 3.66 -6.62
CA LEU A 15 16.52 3.35 -6.64
C LEU A 15 16.23 1.93 -6.10
N GLY A 16 17.04 0.95 -6.45
CA GLY A 16 16.92 -0.42 -5.95
C GLY A 16 17.17 -0.53 -4.44
N TRP A 17 18.07 0.28 -3.88
CA TRP A 17 18.32 0.32 -2.43
C TRP A 17 17.18 0.97 -1.64
N LEU A 18 16.47 1.94 -2.21
CA LEU A 18 15.30 2.56 -1.59
C LEU A 18 14.09 1.62 -1.50
N THR A 19 14.01 0.59 -2.32
CA THR A 19 12.93 -0.41 -2.30
C THR A 19 13.29 -1.67 -1.50
N SER A 20 14.56 -1.87 -1.13
CA SER A 20 15.07 -3.15 -0.58
C SER A 20 14.99 -3.27 0.94
N CYS A 21 14.53 -2.27 1.69
CA CYS A 21 14.52 -2.30 3.17
C CYS A 21 13.17 -2.66 3.80
N ILE A 22 12.13 -2.99 3.03
CA ILE A 22 10.87 -3.47 3.59
C ILE A 22 10.95 -5.00 3.63
N ARG A 23 11.33 -5.56 4.80
CA ARG A 23 11.04 -6.99 5.06
C ARG A 23 9.51 -7.10 5.03
N PRO A 24 8.91 -7.99 4.23
CA PRO A 24 7.48 -8.21 4.28
C PRO A 24 7.15 -8.73 5.69
N THR A 25 6.53 -7.90 6.53
CA THR A 25 5.92 -8.36 7.77
C THR A 25 4.83 -9.35 7.38
N LYS A 26 4.85 -10.54 8.01
CA LYS A 26 3.84 -11.56 7.74
C LYS A 26 2.46 -10.97 8.09
N HIS A 27 1.59 -10.84 7.09
CA HIS A 27 0.24 -10.33 7.25
C HIS A 27 -0.66 -11.47 7.71
N TYR A 28 -1.48 -11.25 8.73
CA TYR A 28 -2.40 -12.24 9.28
C TYR A 28 -3.83 -11.83 9.03
N VAL A 29 -4.64 -12.76 8.55
CA VAL A 29 -6.09 -12.61 8.38
C VAL A 29 -6.81 -13.42 9.46
N ILE A 30 -7.53 -12.75 10.34
CA ILE A 30 -8.24 -13.37 11.47
C ILE A 30 -9.74 -13.31 11.22
N GLY A 31 -10.39 -14.46 11.16
CA GLY A 31 -11.84 -14.57 11.08
C GLY A 31 -12.48 -14.43 12.47
N VAL A 32 -13.53 -13.64 12.59
CA VAL A 32 -14.29 -13.43 13.83
C VAL A 32 -15.76 -13.79 13.61
N SER A 33 -16.20 -14.91 14.17
CA SER A 33 -17.59 -15.37 14.09
C SER A 33 -18.33 -15.06 15.39
N GLN A 34 -19.25 -14.09 15.33
CA GLN A 34 -20.10 -13.68 16.43
C GLN A 34 -21.49 -14.35 16.37
N CYS A 35 -21.98 -14.83 17.50
CA CYS A 35 -23.32 -15.43 17.58
C CYS A 35 -24.45 -14.42 17.39
N SER A 36 -24.27 -13.16 17.82
CA SER A 36 -25.27 -12.10 17.77
C SER A 36 -24.66 -10.76 17.34
N ALA A 37 -25.48 -9.73 17.19
CA ALA A 37 -25.08 -8.35 16.88
C ALA A 37 -25.73 -7.38 17.84
N ASP A 38 -25.51 -7.56 19.12
CA ASP A 38 -26.03 -6.70 20.17
C ASP A 38 -24.94 -5.72 20.69
N VAL A 39 -25.35 -4.80 21.56
CA VAL A 39 -24.46 -3.74 22.12
C VAL A 39 -23.25 -4.32 22.83
N TRP A 40 -23.38 -5.50 23.47
CA TRP A 40 -22.25 -6.16 24.10
C TRP A 40 -21.24 -6.65 23.06
N ARG A 41 -21.74 -7.22 21.93
CA ARG A 41 -20.90 -7.65 20.81
C ARG A 41 -20.26 -6.48 20.07
N GLU A 42 -21.00 -5.39 19.90
CA GLU A 42 -20.45 -4.17 19.28
C GLU A 42 -19.27 -3.62 20.07
N LYS A 43 -19.40 -3.55 21.41
CA LYS A 43 -18.29 -3.14 22.27
C LYS A 43 -17.09 -4.06 22.11
N GLN A 44 -17.28 -5.37 22.11
CA GLN A 44 -16.22 -6.35 21.90
C GLN A 44 -15.54 -6.20 20.53
N ASN A 45 -16.34 -6.05 19.47
CA ASN A 45 -15.82 -5.85 18.13
C ASN A 45 -15.01 -4.54 18.00
N ALA A 46 -15.43 -3.48 18.71
CA ALA A 46 -14.67 -2.24 18.79
C ALA A 46 -13.31 -2.45 19.46
N GLU A 47 -13.27 -3.19 20.57
CA GLU A 47 -12.02 -3.53 21.26
C GLU A 47 -11.09 -4.41 20.41
N LEU A 48 -11.64 -5.37 19.64
CA LEU A 48 -10.88 -6.16 18.66
C LEU A 48 -10.27 -5.28 17.56
N ARG A 49 -11.07 -4.37 16.98
CA ARG A 49 -10.57 -3.42 15.94
C ARG A 49 -9.49 -2.51 16.49
N MET A 50 -9.69 -1.98 17.71
CA MET A 50 -8.70 -1.12 18.36
C MET A 50 -7.38 -1.87 18.59
N GLY A 51 -7.45 -3.12 19.06
CA GLY A 51 -6.27 -3.94 19.23
C GLY A 51 -5.56 -4.24 17.89
N ALA A 52 -6.33 -4.51 16.83
CA ALA A 52 -5.78 -4.74 15.49
C ALA A 52 -5.13 -3.49 14.90
N TYR A 53 -5.69 -2.34 15.17
CA TYR A 53 -5.15 -1.06 14.72
C TYR A 53 -3.72 -0.80 15.22
N CYS A 54 -3.40 -1.28 16.42
CA CYS A 54 -2.04 -1.20 16.96
C CYS A 54 -1.06 -2.20 16.32
N GLN A 55 -1.50 -2.99 15.33
CA GLN A 55 -0.73 -4.03 14.66
C GLN A 55 -0.78 -3.83 13.14
N ASP A 56 0.31 -3.38 12.55
CA ASP A 56 0.40 -3.07 11.11
C ASP A 56 0.14 -4.25 10.17
N ASN A 57 0.00 -5.46 10.71
CA ASN A 57 -0.02 -6.71 9.95
C ASN A 57 -1.21 -7.62 10.28
N VAL A 58 -2.30 -7.08 10.81
CA VAL A 58 -3.49 -7.85 11.19
C VAL A 58 -4.74 -7.30 10.50
N GLU A 59 -5.47 -8.16 9.82
CA GLU A 59 -6.78 -7.88 9.21
C GLU A 59 -7.85 -8.72 9.91
N LEU A 60 -9.00 -8.10 10.23
CA LEU A 60 -10.13 -8.75 10.90
C LEU A 60 -11.33 -8.89 9.96
N HIS A 61 -11.80 -10.12 9.75
CA HIS A 61 -13.02 -10.43 8.99
C HIS A 61 -14.14 -10.81 9.94
N PHE A 62 -15.11 -9.93 10.14
CA PHE A 62 -16.23 -10.14 11.03
C PHE A 62 -17.43 -10.77 10.33
N ALA A 63 -18.08 -11.74 11.01
CA ALA A 63 -19.36 -12.30 10.63
C ALA A 63 -20.28 -12.40 11.85
N ALA A 64 -21.54 -11.96 11.75
CA ALA A 64 -22.53 -12.01 12.80
C ALA A 64 -23.71 -12.90 12.41
N ALA A 65 -24.01 -13.89 13.25
CA ALA A 65 -25.03 -14.91 12.97
C ALA A 65 -26.46 -14.48 13.35
N TYR A 66 -26.63 -13.39 14.09
CA TYR A 66 -27.93 -12.89 14.55
C TYR A 66 -28.77 -13.97 15.23
N ASP A 67 -28.14 -14.71 16.16
CA ASP A 67 -28.71 -15.78 16.96
C ASP A 67 -29.19 -17.04 16.16
N SER A 68 -28.81 -17.18 14.88
CA SER A 68 -29.07 -18.39 14.07
C SER A 68 -27.86 -19.32 14.07
N ASP A 69 -28.08 -20.55 14.48
CA ASP A 69 -27.05 -21.62 14.46
C ASP A 69 -26.65 -21.98 13.03
N GLU A 70 -27.62 -22.13 12.13
CA GLU A 70 -27.39 -22.47 10.72
C GLU A 70 -26.51 -21.40 10.06
N ARG A 71 -26.86 -20.13 10.27
CA ARG A 71 -26.10 -19.00 9.74
C ARG A 71 -24.68 -18.96 10.30
N GLN A 72 -24.49 -19.29 11.59
CA GLN A 72 -23.17 -19.30 12.19
C GLN A 72 -22.29 -20.41 11.60
N VAL A 73 -22.85 -21.60 11.36
CA VAL A 73 -22.15 -22.71 10.72
C VAL A 73 -21.70 -22.32 9.29
N GLU A 74 -22.59 -21.76 8.48
CA GLU A 74 -22.26 -21.28 7.12
C GLU A 74 -21.18 -20.22 7.12
N GLN A 75 -21.23 -19.28 8.06
CA GLN A 75 -20.24 -18.20 8.18
C GLN A 75 -18.87 -18.70 8.62
N ILE A 76 -18.81 -19.67 9.55
CA ILE A 76 -17.54 -20.29 9.94
C ILE A 76 -16.93 -21.00 8.72
N ASP A 77 -17.71 -21.79 8.00
CA ASP A 77 -17.22 -22.49 6.81
C ASP A 77 -16.77 -21.51 5.71
N SER A 78 -17.49 -20.40 5.53
CA SER A 78 -17.11 -19.32 4.60
C SER A 78 -15.80 -18.64 4.99
N LEU A 79 -15.66 -18.24 6.25
CA LEU A 79 -14.40 -17.65 6.76
C LEU A 79 -13.20 -18.59 6.56
N VAL A 80 -13.41 -19.88 6.84
CA VAL A 80 -12.38 -20.90 6.62
C VAL A 80 -12.01 -21.03 5.14
N ALA A 81 -13.00 -20.90 4.24
CA ALA A 81 -12.77 -20.97 2.79
C ALA A 81 -12.02 -19.77 2.22
N THR A 82 -12.08 -18.61 2.87
CA THR A 82 -11.28 -17.42 2.46
C THR A 82 -9.81 -17.51 2.82
N GLY A 83 -9.39 -18.54 3.57
CA GLY A 83 -7.98 -18.75 3.91
C GLY A 83 -7.49 -17.93 5.10
N ILE A 84 -8.33 -17.78 6.13
CA ILE A 84 -7.93 -17.13 7.39
C ILE A 84 -6.79 -17.89 8.09
N ASP A 85 -5.91 -17.15 8.78
CA ASP A 85 -4.80 -17.72 9.56
C ASP A 85 -5.24 -18.18 10.96
N LEU A 86 -6.33 -17.63 11.51
CA LEU A 86 -6.89 -17.96 12.81
C LEU A 86 -8.38 -17.64 12.85
N LEU A 87 -9.16 -18.45 13.57
CA LEU A 87 -10.59 -18.25 13.81
C LEU A 87 -10.85 -17.91 15.28
N ILE A 88 -11.51 -16.78 15.53
CA ILE A 88 -12.12 -16.44 16.83
C ILE A 88 -13.61 -16.70 16.71
N VAL A 89 -14.18 -17.50 17.62
CA VAL A 89 -15.60 -17.82 17.57
C VAL A 89 -16.25 -17.73 18.95
N ALA A 90 -17.41 -17.05 19.00
CA ALA A 90 -18.34 -17.08 20.14
C ALA A 90 -19.54 -17.96 19.75
N PRO A 91 -19.57 -19.24 20.13
CA PRO A 91 -20.60 -20.17 19.66
C PRO A 91 -22.00 -19.74 20.14
N ASN A 92 -23.01 -19.78 19.27
CA ASN A 92 -24.38 -19.47 19.68
C ASN A 92 -24.88 -20.51 20.67
N GLN A 93 -24.73 -21.78 20.35
CA GLN A 93 -25.05 -22.89 21.25
C GLN A 93 -23.91 -23.91 21.34
N LEU A 94 -23.91 -24.66 22.47
CA LEU A 94 -22.85 -25.61 22.81
C LEU A 94 -22.68 -26.73 21.76
N GLN A 95 -23.79 -27.28 21.25
CA GLN A 95 -23.78 -28.49 20.45
C GLN A 95 -23.78 -28.22 18.96
N THR A 96 -24.63 -27.32 18.52
CA THR A 96 -24.90 -27.05 17.09
C THR A 96 -23.73 -26.43 16.34
N ILE A 97 -22.93 -25.63 17.03
CA ILE A 97 -21.77 -24.93 16.41
C ILE A 97 -20.48 -25.75 16.48
N SER A 98 -20.38 -26.68 17.43
CA SER A 98 -19.15 -27.48 17.62
C SER A 98 -18.66 -28.22 16.38
N PRO A 99 -19.50 -28.82 15.53
CA PRO A 99 -19.02 -29.49 14.30
C PRO A 99 -18.33 -28.55 13.31
N ALA A 100 -18.76 -27.29 13.20
CA ALA A 100 -18.12 -26.30 12.33
C ALA A 100 -16.76 -25.88 12.90
N ILE A 101 -16.68 -25.70 14.22
CA ILE A 101 -15.43 -25.44 14.94
C ILE A 101 -14.43 -26.58 14.71
N ASP A 102 -14.90 -27.82 14.84
CA ASP A 102 -14.08 -29.01 14.64
C ASP A 102 -13.50 -29.10 13.23
N ARG A 103 -14.31 -28.79 12.21
CA ARG A 103 -13.85 -28.73 10.80
C ARG A 103 -12.75 -27.67 10.58
N ALA A 104 -12.89 -26.50 11.19
CA ALA A 104 -11.86 -25.45 11.11
C ALA A 104 -10.55 -25.93 11.76
N TYR A 105 -10.63 -26.50 12.96
CA TYR A 105 -9.48 -27.02 13.69
C TYR A 105 -8.79 -28.18 12.95
N ASP A 106 -9.56 -29.12 12.40
CA ASP A 106 -9.04 -30.28 11.64
C ASP A 106 -8.33 -29.87 10.34
N LYS A 107 -8.65 -28.68 9.79
CA LYS A 107 -7.92 -28.07 8.67
C LYS A 107 -6.60 -27.41 9.10
N GLY A 108 -6.26 -27.45 10.38
CA GLY A 108 -5.04 -26.86 10.92
C GLY A 108 -5.15 -25.37 11.24
N ILE A 109 -6.35 -24.77 11.18
CA ILE A 109 -6.58 -23.38 11.57
C ILE A 109 -6.66 -23.29 13.09
N PRO A 110 -5.81 -22.50 13.77
CA PRO A 110 -5.95 -22.25 15.18
C PRO A 110 -7.32 -21.63 15.50
N VAL A 111 -8.00 -22.15 16.54
CA VAL A 111 -9.33 -21.69 16.93
C VAL A 111 -9.29 -21.18 18.37
N ILE A 112 -9.71 -19.92 18.56
CA ILE A 112 -9.96 -19.34 19.87
C ILE A 112 -11.46 -19.34 20.11
N ILE A 113 -11.88 -20.08 21.14
CA ILE A 113 -13.24 -20.04 21.66
C ILE A 113 -13.32 -18.87 22.63
N PHE A 114 -14.32 -18.01 22.44
CA PHE A 114 -14.45 -16.82 23.23
C PHE A 114 -15.85 -16.70 23.87
N GLU A 115 -15.86 -16.28 25.14
CA GLU A 115 -17.06 -16.02 25.96
C GLU A 115 -17.94 -17.25 26.19
N ARG A 116 -18.41 -17.92 25.15
CA ARG A 116 -19.28 -19.10 25.20
C ARG A 116 -18.48 -20.36 24.93
N LYS A 117 -18.81 -21.45 25.62
CA LYS A 117 -18.12 -22.74 25.46
C LYS A 117 -18.63 -23.51 24.23
N THR A 118 -17.83 -24.45 23.79
CA THR A 118 -18.19 -25.55 22.87
C THR A 118 -18.20 -26.87 23.64
N ASN A 119 -18.91 -27.88 23.17
CA ASN A 119 -18.84 -29.24 23.72
C ASN A 119 -17.66 -30.06 23.14
N SER A 120 -16.90 -29.47 22.22
CA SER A 120 -15.70 -30.07 21.66
C SER A 120 -14.44 -29.72 22.47
N ARG A 121 -13.38 -30.52 22.27
CA ARG A 121 -12.02 -30.24 22.76
C ARG A 121 -11.08 -29.75 21.66
N LYS A 122 -11.59 -29.62 20.41
CA LYS A 122 -10.84 -29.18 19.23
C LYS A 122 -10.83 -27.67 19.17
N TYR A 123 -10.02 -27.06 20.01
CA TYR A 123 -9.71 -25.63 20.00
C TYR A 123 -8.30 -25.38 20.54
N THR A 124 -7.71 -24.30 20.07
CA THR A 124 -6.36 -23.87 20.45
C THR A 124 -6.35 -23.20 21.82
N ALA A 125 -7.29 -22.27 22.04
CA ALA A 125 -7.43 -21.59 23.32
C ALA A 125 -8.89 -21.24 23.61
N PHE A 126 -9.20 -21.07 24.89
CA PHE A 126 -10.49 -20.58 25.41
C PHE A 126 -10.27 -19.39 26.34
N ILE A 127 -11.02 -18.31 26.14
CA ILE A 127 -10.98 -17.13 26.98
C ILE A 127 -12.39 -16.66 27.32
N SER A 128 -12.74 -16.59 28.58
CA SER A 128 -14.07 -16.17 29.07
C SER A 128 -14.01 -15.75 30.53
N ALA A 129 -15.06 -15.10 30.99
CA ALA A 129 -15.33 -15.01 32.44
C ALA A 129 -16.04 -16.28 32.95
N ASP A 130 -16.08 -16.46 34.26
CA ASP A 130 -16.69 -17.64 34.90
C ASP A 130 -18.20 -17.41 35.10
N ASN A 131 -19.01 -17.89 34.17
CA ASN A 131 -20.46 -17.72 34.20
C ASN A 131 -21.13 -18.48 35.37
N TYR A 132 -20.57 -19.62 35.77
CA TYR A 132 -21.07 -20.33 36.94
C TYR A 132 -20.85 -19.50 38.22
N GLU A 133 -19.67 -18.96 38.40
CA GLU A 133 -19.34 -18.10 39.55
C GLU A 133 -20.16 -16.81 39.53
N MET A 134 -20.46 -16.21 38.38
CA MET A 134 -21.36 -15.08 38.26
C MET A 134 -22.76 -15.41 38.79
N GLY A 135 -23.33 -16.54 38.35
CA GLY A 135 -24.62 -17.01 38.86
C GLY A 135 -24.58 -17.24 40.37
N ARG A 136 -23.52 -17.83 40.87
CA ARG A 136 -23.30 -18.09 42.29
C ARG A 136 -23.20 -16.79 43.12
N GLN A 137 -22.42 -15.80 42.66
CA GLN A 137 -22.25 -14.50 43.30
C GLN A 137 -23.56 -13.70 43.30
N MET A 138 -24.30 -13.70 42.19
CA MET A 138 -25.61 -13.08 42.11
C MET A 138 -26.61 -13.77 43.07
N GLY A 139 -26.59 -15.10 43.14
CA GLY A 139 -27.40 -15.85 44.09
C GLY A 139 -27.08 -15.47 45.54
N GLN A 140 -25.79 -15.34 45.90
CA GLN A 140 -25.36 -14.90 47.22
C GLN A 140 -25.83 -13.46 47.52
N TYR A 141 -25.68 -12.56 46.56
CA TYR A 141 -26.17 -11.19 46.68
C TYR A 141 -27.70 -11.16 46.93
N ILE A 142 -28.45 -11.90 46.11
CA ILE A 142 -29.93 -12.00 46.23
C ILE A 142 -30.32 -12.57 47.56
N ALA A 143 -29.70 -13.63 48.02
CA ALA A 143 -29.95 -14.25 49.34
C ALA A 143 -29.67 -13.25 50.48
N SER A 144 -28.56 -12.53 50.43
CA SER A 144 -28.23 -11.47 51.38
C SER A 144 -29.26 -10.33 51.35
N ARG A 145 -29.63 -9.90 50.15
CA ARG A 145 -30.57 -8.79 49.92
C ARG A 145 -31.99 -9.07 50.45
N LEU A 146 -32.39 -10.34 50.37
CA LEU A 146 -33.67 -10.83 50.88
C LEU A 146 -33.58 -11.35 52.34
N HIS A 147 -32.42 -11.20 53.00
CA HIS A 147 -32.18 -11.72 54.34
C HIS A 147 -32.53 -13.21 54.50
N GLY A 148 -32.23 -14.00 53.44
CA GLY A 148 -32.45 -15.44 53.39
C GLY A 148 -33.90 -15.88 53.28
N LYS A 149 -34.87 -14.98 53.01
CA LYS A 149 -36.30 -15.31 52.91
C LYS A 149 -37.00 -14.45 51.86
N GLY A 150 -37.72 -15.07 50.93
CA GLY A 150 -38.49 -14.36 49.90
C GLY A 150 -38.80 -15.20 48.69
N LYS A 151 -39.44 -14.58 47.69
CA LYS A 151 -39.90 -15.21 46.46
C LYS A 151 -39.19 -14.63 45.26
N VAL A 152 -38.48 -15.47 44.51
CA VAL A 152 -37.63 -15.06 43.39
C VAL A 152 -38.16 -15.64 42.08
N LEU A 153 -38.22 -14.84 41.05
CA LEU A 153 -38.49 -15.24 39.68
C LEU A 153 -37.18 -15.17 38.87
N GLU A 154 -36.83 -16.22 38.17
CA GLU A 154 -35.65 -16.23 37.30
C GLU A 154 -36.05 -16.17 35.81
N ILE A 155 -35.36 -15.33 35.02
CA ILE A 155 -35.46 -15.34 33.55
C ILE A 155 -34.10 -15.73 32.95
N MET A 156 -34.04 -16.91 32.34
CA MET A 156 -32.83 -17.43 31.73
C MET A 156 -32.49 -16.73 30.43
N GLY A 157 -31.26 -16.94 29.96
CA GLY A 157 -30.82 -16.58 28.61
C GLY A 157 -31.23 -17.60 27.55
N LEU A 158 -30.58 -17.54 26.39
CA LEU A 158 -30.86 -18.46 25.26
C LEU A 158 -30.68 -19.93 25.68
N LYS A 159 -31.68 -20.72 25.37
CA LYS A 159 -31.64 -22.19 25.59
C LYS A 159 -30.45 -22.82 24.84
N GLY A 160 -29.66 -23.64 25.53
CA GLY A 160 -28.51 -24.35 24.95
C GLY A 160 -27.21 -23.54 24.93
N SER A 161 -27.22 -22.24 25.28
CA SER A 161 -25.99 -21.46 25.43
C SER A 161 -25.30 -21.73 26.78
N SER A 162 -23.99 -21.83 26.79
CA SER A 162 -23.22 -22.13 28.01
C SER A 162 -23.40 -21.07 29.12
N PRO A 163 -23.44 -19.75 28.84
CA PRO A 163 -23.67 -18.77 29.91
C PRO A 163 -25.03 -18.93 30.58
N ALA A 164 -26.09 -19.19 29.82
CA ALA A 164 -27.43 -19.39 30.39
C ALA A 164 -27.46 -20.61 31.34
N ILE A 165 -26.88 -21.72 30.89
CA ILE A 165 -26.83 -22.96 31.68
C ILE A 165 -25.98 -22.76 32.96
N GLU A 166 -24.82 -22.15 32.84
CA GLU A 166 -23.87 -21.99 33.95
C GLU A 166 -24.36 -20.96 34.98
N ARG A 167 -24.91 -19.81 34.53
CA ARG A 167 -25.50 -18.78 35.44
C ARG A 167 -26.65 -19.36 36.22
N ASN A 168 -27.60 -20.07 35.57
CA ASN A 168 -28.69 -20.75 36.24
C ASN A 168 -28.21 -21.78 37.24
N LYS A 169 -27.23 -22.65 36.84
CA LYS A 169 -26.69 -23.67 37.76
C LYS A 169 -26.07 -23.04 39.00
N GLY A 170 -25.24 -21.99 38.86
CA GLY A 170 -24.61 -21.30 39.96
C GLY A 170 -25.64 -20.62 40.87
N PHE A 171 -26.65 -19.96 40.30
CA PHE A 171 -27.75 -19.33 41.00
C PHE A 171 -28.55 -20.36 41.82
N LEU A 172 -29.05 -21.42 41.20
CA LEU A 172 -29.87 -22.44 41.89
C LEU A 172 -29.07 -23.19 42.95
N GLU A 173 -27.76 -23.37 42.82
CA GLU A 173 -26.95 -23.98 43.87
C GLU A 173 -26.94 -23.16 45.15
N VAL A 174 -26.87 -21.81 45.02
CA VAL A 174 -26.97 -20.94 46.20
C VAL A 174 -28.39 -20.93 46.75
N MET A 175 -29.42 -20.84 45.91
CA MET A 175 -30.82 -20.85 46.38
C MET A 175 -31.13 -22.09 47.24
N ARG A 176 -30.59 -23.27 46.91
CA ARG A 176 -30.75 -24.51 47.71
C ARG A 176 -30.16 -24.38 49.13
N GLN A 177 -29.21 -23.48 49.35
CA GLN A 177 -28.61 -23.24 50.68
C GLN A 177 -29.48 -22.35 51.56
N TYR A 178 -30.51 -21.68 50.97
CA TYR A 178 -31.41 -20.76 51.66
C TYR A 178 -32.86 -21.25 51.54
N PRO A 179 -33.31 -22.21 52.37
CA PRO A 179 -34.65 -22.81 52.24
C PRO A 179 -35.80 -21.83 52.48
N GLY A 180 -35.52 -20.64 53.04
CA GLY A 180 -36.48 -19.57 53.14
C GLY A 180 -36.71 -18.78 51.85
N ILE A 181 -35.93 -19.02 50.81
CA ILE A 181 -36.11 -18.42 49.50
C ILE A 181 -36.76 -19.44 48.56
N GLU A 182 -37.93 -19.08 48.06
CA GLU A 182 -38.65 -19.86 47.06
C GLU A 182 -38.35 -19.33 45.64
N VAL A 183 -37.81 -20.18 44.77
CA VAL A 183 -37.72 -19.88 43.35
C VAL A 183 -39.05 -20.28 42.69
N LEU A 184 -39.92 -19.28 42.43
CA LEU A 184 -41.25 -19.46 41.92
C LEU A 184 -41.30 -20.13 40.54
N ALA A 185 -40.41 -19.69 39.67
CA ALA A 185 -40.25 -20.25 38.33
C ALA A 185 -38.90 -19.84 37.75
N THR A 186 -38.43 -20.63 36.82
CA THR A 186 -37.31 -20.34 35.90
C THR A 186 -37.88 -20.22 34.50
N LEU A 187 -38.04 -18.99 33.99
CA LEU A 187 -38.63 -18.70 32.70
C LEU A 187 -37.54 -18.73 31.60
N GLN A 188 -37.90 -19.30 30.45
CA GLN A 188 -36.96 -19.38 29.35
C GLN A 188 -36.95 -18.08 28.53
N GLY A 189 -35.85 -17.34 28.55
CA GLY A 189 -35.57 -16.21 27.67
C GLY A 189 -34.63 -16.57 26.51
N ASP A 190 -34.18 -15.53 25.83
CA ASP A 190 -33.28 -15.59 24.68
C ASP A 190 -32.27 -14.43 24.65
N TRP A 191 -31.97 -13.81 25.78
CA TRP A 191 -31.14 -12.62 25.98
C TRP A 191 -31.82 -11.30 25.63
N THR A 192 -33.03 -11.33 25.00
CA THR A 192 -33.71 -10.10 24.56
C THR A 192 -34.70 -9.59 25.61
N GLU A 193 -34.85 -8.28 25.64
CA GLU A 193 -35.82 -7.60 26.46
C GLU A 193 -37.26 -7.97 26.07
N THR A 194 -37.50 -8.14 24.74
CA THR A 194 -38.83 -8.46 24.21
C THR A 194 -39.32 -9.83 24.66
N THR A 195 -38.49 -10.85 24.56
CA THR A 195 -38.86 -12.21 25.00
C THR A 195 -39.02 -12.24 26.53
N ALA A 196 -38.12 -11.59 27.28
CA ALA A 196 -38.22 -11.50 28.73
C ALA A 196 -39.52 -10.81 29.19
N TYR A 197 -39.91 -9.72 28.51
CA TYR A 197 -41.21 -9.09 28.73
C TYR A 197 -42.37 -10.07 28.51
N LYS A 198 -42.37 -10.76 27.36
CA LYS A 198 -43.45 -11.70 26.98
C LYS A 198 -43.59 -12.83 28.00
N VAL A 199 -42.49 -13.55 28.31
CA VAL A 199 -42.56 -14.71 29.20
C VAL A 199 -42.91 -14.28 30.64
N THR A 200 -42.49 -13.11 31.06
CA THR A 200 -42.87 -12.55 32.37
C THR A 200 -44.32 -12.11 32.40
N ALA A 201 -44.81 -11.46 31.34
CA ALA A 201 -46.20 -11.04 31.23
C ALA A 201 -47.17 -12.25 31.21
N ASP A 202 -46.82 -13.32 30.48
CA ASP A 202 -47.59 -14.55 30.45
C ASP A 202 -47.62 -15.26 31.82
N TRP A 203 -46.48 -15.25 32.52
CA TRP A 203 -46.41 -15.78 33.87
C TRP A 203 -47.27 -14.95 34.88
N LEU A 204 -47.19 -13.62 34.83
CA LEU A 204 -47.99 -12.73 35.66
C LEU A 204 -49.52 -12.91 35.45
N LYS A 205 -49.95 -13.08 34.20
CA LYS A 205 -51.37 -13.33 33.89
C LYS A 205 -51.89 -14.65 34.49
N SER A 206 -51.01 -15.66 34.53
CA SER A 206 -51.35 -16.97 35.11
C SER A 206 -51.17 -17.04 36.63
N HIS A 207 -50.52 -16.06 37.25
CA HIS A 207 -50.23 -15.99 38.68
C HIS A 207 -50.53 -14.58 39.24
N PRO A 208 -51.74 -14.02 39.08
CA PRO A 208 -52.05 -12.61 39.36
C PRO A 208 -51.81 -12.20 40.82
N ASP A 209 -52.07 -13.11 41.77
CA ASP A 209 -51.97 -12.84 43.22
C ASP A 209 -50.66 -13.34 43.85
N THR A 210 -49.70 -13.79 43.07
CA THR A 210 -48.44 -14.32 43.58
C THR A 210 -47.45 -13.20 43.80
N PRO A 211 -47.06 -12.89 45.07
CA PRO A 211 -46.08 -11.85 45.33
C PRO A 211 -44.69 -12.32 44.86
N VAL A 212 -43.97 -11.40 44.23
CA VAL A 212 -42.56 -11.59 43.82
C VAL A 212 -41.72 -10.52 44.54
N ASP A 213 -40.70 -10.95 45.25
CA ASP A 213 -39.82 -10.05 45.99
C ASP A 213 -38.64 -9.57 45.15
N LEU A 214 -38.13 -10.47 44.28
CA LEU A 214 -37.01 -10.17 43.40
C LEU A 214 -37.09 -10.96 42.09
N VAL A 215 -36.64 -10.32 40.99
CA VAL A 215 -36.47 -10.93 39.67
C VAL A 215 -34.99 -10.95 39.33
N PHE A 216 -34.51 -12.14 38.99
CA PHE A 216 -33.15 -12.32 38.46
C PHE A 216 -33.20 -12.56 36.95
N GLY A 217 -32.71 -11.59 36.18
CA GLY A 217 -32.51 -11.75 34.75
C GLY A 217 -31.12 -12.26 34.44
N ALA A 218 -31.01 -13.25 33.55
CA ALA A 218 -29.72 -13.79 33.14
C ALA A 218 -28.79 -12.75 32.49
N ASN A 219 -29.34 -11.63 32.01
CA ASN A 219 -28.63 -10.39 31.70
C ASN A 219 -29.46 -9.15 32.04
N ASP A 220 -28.87 -7.94 31.93
CA ASP A 220 -29.55 -6.69 32.26
C ASP A 220 -30.79 -6.44 31.40
N ARG A 221 -30.74 -6.82 30.11
CA ARG A 221 -31.89 -6.67 29.19
C ARG A 221 -33.05 -7.57 29.57
N THR A 222 -32.79 -8.81 29.98
CA THR A 222 -33.87 -9.70 30.49
C THR A 222 -34.47 -9.18 31.80
N ALA A 223 -33.66 -8.64 32.68
CA ALA A 223 -34.15 -7.99 33.89
C ALA A 223 -35.04 -6.76 33.56
N MET A 224 -34.65 -5.95 32.57
CA MET A 224 -35.42 -4.81 32.11
C MET A 224 -36.74 -5.20 31.43
N GLY A 225 -36.73 -6.28 30.63
CA GLY A 225 -37.95 -6.83 30.02
C GLY A 225 -38.95 -7.29 31.07
N ALA A 226 -38.48 -8.03 32.06
CA ALA A 226 -39.29 -8.42 33.22
C ALA A 226 -39.86 -7.21 33.97
N ARG A 227 -39.01 -6.21 34.24
CA ARG A 227 -39.44 -4.97 34.94
C ARG A 227 -40.55 -4.24 34.17
N LYS A 228 -40.45 -4.16 32.83
CA LYS A 228 -41.51 -3.58 32.00
C LYS A 228 -42.83 -4.36 32.11
N ALA A 229 -42.76 -5.69 32.16
CA ALA A 229 -43.95 -6.52 32.35
C ALA A 229 -44.64 -6.24 33.72
N PHE A 230 -43.88 -6.16 34.80
CA PHE A 230 -44.39 -5.81 36.12
C PHE A 230 -45.00 -4.41 36.13
N LEU A 231 -44.35 -3.41 35.54
CA LEU A 231 -44.87 -2.05 35.43
C LEU A 231 -46.20 -1.96 34.66
N SER A 232 -46.39 -2.82 33.67
CA SER A 232 -47.56 -2.79 32.80
C SER A 232 -48.74 -3.59 33.34
N LEU A 233 -48.50 -4.65 34.11
CA LEU A 233 -49.51 -5.65 34.47
C LEU A 233 -49.73 -5.84 35.97
N SER A 234 -48.81 -5.39 36.83
CA SER A 234 -48.94 -5.54 38.26
C SER A 234 -49.32 -4.21 38.90
N SER A 235 -50.35 -4.22 39.76
CA SER A 235 -50.77 -3.08 40.57
C SER A 235 -50.12 -3.07 41.96
N GLY A 236 -49.29 -4.07 42.29
CA GLY A 236 -48.61 -4.23 43.56
C GLY A 236 -47.29 -3.51 43.68
N LYS A 237 -46.60 -3.75 44.78
CA LYS A 237 -45.20 -3.29 44.95
C LYS A 237 -44.31 -3.93 43.91
N LEU A 238 -43.49 -3.11 43.24
CA LEU A 238 -42.49 -3.64 42.29
C LEU A 238 -41.45 -4.48 43.03
N PRO A 239 -41.09 -5.66 42.50
CA PRO A 239 -39.97 -6.44 43.02
C PRO A 239 -38.63 -5.72 42.76
N LEU A 240 -37.58 -6.16 43.43
CA LEU A 240 -36.22 -5.83 43.07
C LEU A 240 -35.82 -6.53 41.77
N PHE A 241 -34.92 -5.94 41.00
CA PHE A 241 -34.44 -6.51 39.75
C PHE A 241 -32.92 -6.59 39.76
N CYS A 242 -32.38 -7.75 39.42
CA CYS A 242 -30.96 -7.99 39.26
C CYS A 242 -30.66 -8.52 37.86
N GLY A 243 -29.52 -8.11 37.29
CA GLY A 243 -29.08 -8.54 35.97
C GLY A 243 -27.61 -8.93 35.93
N ILE A 244 -27.12 -9.21 34.76
CA ILE A 244 -25.70 -9.44 34.41
C ILE A 244 -25.48 -8.73 33.07
N ASP A 245 -24.35 -8.21 32.82
CA ASP A 245 -23.63 -7.60 31.70
C ASP A 245 -22.86 -6.38 32.22
N GLY A 246 -23.50 -5.54 33.09
CA GLY A 246 -22.81 -4.42 33.71
C GLY A 246 -22.16 -3.48 32.70
N LEU A 247 -22.83 -3.22 31.56
CA LEU A 247 -22.31 -2.29 30.57
C LEU A 247 -22.40 -0.83 31.08
N PRO A 248 -21.45 0.04 30.68
CA PRO A 248 -21.42 1.43 31.14
C PRO A 248 -22.30 2.39 30.32
N GLY A 249 -22.83 1.95 29.18
CA GLY A 249 -23.59 2.79 28.24
C GLY A 249 -24.87 3.40 28.86
N PRO A 250 -25.61 4.25 28.08
CA PRO A 250 -26.80 4.96 28.60
C PRO A 250 -27.88 4.06 29.21
N ASN A 251 -28.07 2.85 28.66
CA ASN A 251 -29.00 1.84 29.18
C ASN A 251 -28.25 0.62 29.73
N GLY A 252 -26.99 0.79 30.10
CA GLY A 252 -26.15 -0.29 30.61
C GLY A 252 -26.37 -0.54 32.10
N GLY A 253 -26.08 -1.75 32.56
CA GLY A 253 -26.32 -2.21 33.89
C GLY A 253 -25.72 -1.35 34.99
N ILE A 254 -24.53 -0.76 34.82
CA ILE A 254 -23.90 0.11 35.80
C ILE A 254 -24.78 1.35 36.04
N ARG A 255 -25.29 2.00 34.98
CA ARG A 255 -26.18 3.17 35.09
C ARG A 255 -27.52 2.78 35.66
N LEU A 256 -28.10 1.65 35.26
CA LEU A 256 -29.36 1.16 35.76
C LEU A 256 -29.29 0.90 37.29
N VAL A 257 -28.16 0.40 37.80
CA VAL A 257 -27.92 0.23 39.23
C VAL A 257 -27.74 1.57 39.95
N ARG A 258 -26.94 2.48 39.40
CA ARG A 258 -26.79 3.84 39.94
C ARG A 258 -28.15 4.55 40.10
N ASP A 259 -28.98 4.46 39.06
CA ASP A 259 -30.28 5.13 39.00
C ASP A 259 -31.38 4.36 39.74
N SER A 260 -31.03 3.29 40.47
CA SER A 260 -31.94 2.46 41.26
C SER A 260 -33.05 1.79 40.43
N ILE A 261 -32.80 1.57 39.15
CA ILE A 261 -33.68 0.81 38.23
C ILE A 261 -33.42 -0.69 38.38
N LEU A 262 -32.17 -1.09 38.49
CA LEU A 262 -31.73 -2.41 38.96
C LEU A 262 -31.17 -2.30 40.37
N ASP A 263 -31.34 -3.34 41.19
CA ASP A 263 -30.76 -3.43 42.51
C ASP A 263 -29.27 -3.80 42.47
N ALA A 264 -28.91 -4.71 41.53
CA ALA A 264 -27.54 -5.07 41.23
C ALA A 264 -27.41 -5.55 39.78
N SER A 265 -26.20 -5.46 39.29
CA SER A 265 -25.76 -6.12 38.05
C SER A 265 -24.39 -6.79 38.27
N TYR A 266 -23.89 -7.49 37.28
CA TYR A 266 -22.57 -8.10 37.32
C TYR A 266 -21.81 -7.78 36.05
N ILE A 267 -20.57 -7.27 36.12
CA ILE A 267 -19.79 -6.96 34.94
C ILE A 267 -19.46 -8.24 34.22
N TYR A 268 -19.91 -8.33 32.96
CA TYR A 268 -19.47 -9.37 32.01
C TYR A 268 -18.47 -8.74 31.05
N PRO A 269 -17.17 -9.03 31.21
CA PRO A 269 -16.12 -8.32 30.49
C PRO A 269 -16.08 -8.70 29.02
N THR A 270 -15.92 -7.73 28.14
CA THR A 270 -15.80 -7.90 26.70
C THR A 270 -14.37 -8.23 26.26
N HIS A 271 -13.39 -7.46 26.70
CA HIS A 271 -11.94 -7.65 26.48
C HIS A 271 -11.53 -8.19 25.11
N GLY A 272 -12.06 -7.62 24.01
CA GLY A 272 -11.66 -7.95 22.65
C GLY A 272 -10.16 -7.72 22.41
N ASP A 273 -9.57 -6.72 23.06
CA ASP A 273 -8.13 -6.44 23.07
C ASP A 273 -7.31 -7.64 23.52
N ARG A 274 -7.70 -8.30 24.62
CA ARG A 274 -7.03 -9.48 25.15
C ARG A 274 -7.22 -10.72 24.27
N VAL A 275 -8.39 -10.87 23.65
CA VAL A 275 -8.67 -11.95 22.68
C VAL A 275 -7.76 -11.80 21.47
N LEU A 276 -7.62 -10.58 20.95
CA LEU A 276 -6.74 -10.31 19.82
C LEU A 276 -5.27 -10.52 20.19
N GLN A 277 -4.83 -10.05 21.36
CA GLN A 277 -3.46 -10.27 21.82
C GLN A 277 -3.15 -11.78 21.91
N LEU A 278 -4.09 -12.59 22.42
CA LEU A 278 -3.97 -14.04 22.45
C LEU A 278 -3.85 -14.63 21.03
N ALA A 279 -4.64 -14.14 20.08
CA ALA A 279 -4.57 -14.57 18.68
C ALA A 279 -3.19 -14.27 18.06
N ILE A 280 -2.66 -13.07 18.29
CA ILE A 280 -1.34 -12.65 17.81
C ILE A 280 -0.23 -13.48 18.45
N ASP A 281 -0.31 -13.77 19.74
CA ASP A 281 0.67 -14.60 20.44
C ASP A 281 0.69 -16.03 19.88
N ILE A 282 -0.48 -16.62 19.60
CA ILE A 282 -0.62 -17.93 18.94
C ILE A 282 0.02 -17.92 17.54
N LEU A 283 -0.33 -16.91 16.71
CA LEU A 283 0.16 -16.79 15.34
C LEU A 283 1.68 -16.57 15.26
N ASN A 284 2.23 -15.90 16.27
CA ASN A 284 3.68 -15.67 16.39
C ASN A 284 4.42 -16.81 17.11
N GLY A 285 3.73 -17.90 17.49
CA GLY A 285 4.34 -19.03 18.21
C GLY A 285 4.81 -18.70 19.62
N LYS A 286 4.30 -17.64 20.24
CA LYS A 286 4.62 -17.29 21.62
C LYS A 286 3.88 -18.21 22.60
N PRO A 287 4.40 -18.44 23.81
CA PRO A 287 3.72 -19.23 24.84
C PRO A 287 2.41 -18.56 25.27
N TYR A 288 1.34 -19.33 25.37
CA TYR A 288 0.02 -18.90 25.80
C TYR A 288 -0.63 -19.91 26.75
N LYS A 289 -1.65 -19.48 27.51
CA LYS A 289 -2.48 -20.38 28.32
C LYS A 289 -3.64 -20.90 27.48
N LYS A 290 -3.85 -22.23 27.48
CA LYS A 290 -4.99 -22.83 26.76
C LYS A 290 -6.34 -22.31 27.29
N GLU A 291 -6.46 -22.06 28.58
CA GLU A 291 -7.67 -21.51 29.21
C GLU A 291 -7.31 -20.26 30.00
N SER A 292 -8.01 -19.17 29.75
CA SER A 292 -7.82 -17.89 30.41
C SER A 292 -9.16 -17.37 30.95
N ARG A 293 -9.14 -16.87 32.20
CA ARG A 293 -10.31 -16.29 32.83
C ARG A 293 -10.19 -14.77 32.86
N LEU A 294 -11.26 -14.11 32.46
CA LEU A 294 -11.40 -12.66 32.57
C LEU A 294 -11.93 -12.30 33.97
N MET A 295 -11.42 -11.20 34.50
CA MET A 295 -11.88 -10.67 35.77
C MET A 295 -13.28 -10.07 35.63
N SER A 296 -14.10 -10.27 36.62
CA SER A 296 -15.46 -9.76 36.68
C SER A 296 -15.84 -9.36 38.12
N ALA A 297 -16.82 -8.50 38.30
CA ALA A 297 -17.20 -7.98 39.59
C ALA A 297 -18.71 -7.66 39.67
N ILE A 298 -19.27 -7.75 40.87
CA ILE A 298 -20.64 -7.33 41.11
C ILE A 298 -20.73 -5.81 41.12
N VAL A 299 -21.81 -5.27 40.56
CA VAL A 299 -22.18 -3.86 40.57
C VAL A 299 -23.33 -3.68 41.54
N THR A 300 -23.11 -2.89 42.58
CA THR A 300 -24.10 -2.48 43.55
C THR A 300 -24.18 -0.96 43.60
N ARG A 301 -25.15 -0.41 44.33
CA ARG A 301 -25.25 1.05 44.52
C ARG A 301 -23.98 1.68 45.11
N ASP A 302 -23.27 0.94 45.95
CA ASP A 302 -22.09 1.44 46.66
C ASP A 302 -20.90 1.67 45.70
N ASN A 303 -20.76 0.86 44.64
CA ASN A 303 -19.65 0.95 43.72
C ASN A 303 -20.01 1.46 42.31
N ALA A 304 -21.30 1.55 41.97
CA ALA A 304 -21.75 1.91 40.61
C ALA A 304 -21.21 3.27 40.15
N ASN A 305 -21.15 4.28 41.02
CA ASN A 305 -20.63 5.61 40.68
C ASN A 305 -19.13 5.55 40.33
N VAL A 306 -18.33 4.84 41.12
CA VAL A 306 -16.88 4.72 40.88
C VAL A 306 -16.62 3.96 39.60
N LEU A 307 -17.30 2.81 39.41
CA LEU A 307 -17.18 2.01 38.18
C LEU A 307 -17.59 2.79 36.93
N LEU A 308 -18.63 3.64 37.06
CA LEU A 308 -19.07 4.47 35.93
C LEU A 308 -18.04 5.54 35.58
N MET A 309 -17.50 6.24 36.60
CA MET A 309 -16.44 7.24 36.37
C MET A 309 -15.20 6.65 35.69
N GLU A 310 -14.72 5.50 36.18
CA GLU A 310 -13.56 4.81 35.57
C GLU A 310 -13.86 4.41 34.12
N THR A 311 -15.03 3.86 33.87
CA THR A 311 -15.41 3.38 32.56
C THR A 311 -15.67 4.53 31.57
N GLU A 312 -16.28 5.62 32.01
CA GLU A 312 -16.49 6.82 31.19
C GLU A 312 -15.15 7.46 30.78
N GLU A 313 -14.18 7.46 31.70
CA GLU A 313 -12.83 7.93 31.36
C GLU A 313 -12.16 7.04 30.31
N ILE A 314 -12.24 5.71 30.47
CA ILE A 314 -11.72 4.75 29.48
C ILE A 314 -12.39 4.95 28.11
N ILE A 315 -13.73 5.12 28.08
CA ILE A 315 -14.49 5.36 26.84
C ILE A 315 -14.03 6.67 26.19
N ARG A 316 -13.86 7.74 26.98
CA ARG A 316 -13.39 9.03 26.47
C ARG A 316 -11.98 8.94 25.90
N GLN A 317 -11.07 8.25 26.59
CA GLN A 317 -9.70 8.02 26.10
C GLN A 317 -9.69 7.17 24.85
N SER A 318 -10.52 6.12 24.77
CA SER A 318 -10.68 5.30 23.58
C SER A 318 -11.17 6.11 22.38
N ALA A 319 -12.23 6.93 22.57
CA ALA A 319 -12.75 7.79 21.51
C ALA A 319 -11.71 8.84 21.03
N TYR A 320 -10.91 9.38 21.95
CA TYR A 320 -9.82 10.28 21.59
C TYR A 320 -8.72 9.57 20.81
N LEU A 321 -8.38 8.34 21.19
CA LEU A 321 -7.43 7.51 20.42
C LEU A 321 -7.97 7.20 19.00
N ASP A 322 -9.25 6.85 18.87
CA ASP A 322 -9.89 6.63 17.56
C ASP A 322 -9.80 7.88 16.67
N GLU A 323 -10.06 9.06 17.24
CA GLU A 323 -9.91 10.32 16.49
C GLU A 323 -8.46 10.57 16.05
N LEU A 324 -7.50 10.32 16.94
CA LEU A 324 -6.08 10.44 16.61
C LEU A 324 -5.67 9.46 15.50
N HIS A 325 -6.19 8.24 15.54
CA HIS A 325 -5.92 7.22 14.53
C HIS A 325 -6.47 7.62 13.16
N LEU A 326 -7.71 8.10 13.09
CA LEU A 326 -8.30 8.60 11.85
C LEU A 326 -7.47 9.75 11.24
N LYS A 327 -6.97 10.65 12.09
CA LYS A 327 -6.06 11.72 11.67
C LYS A 327 -4.73 11.17 11.17
N ALA A 328 -4.13 10.22 11.89
CA ALA A 328 -2.87 9.58 11.49
C ALA A 328 -3.00 8.87 10.14
N ASP A 329 -4.07 8.09 9.93
CA ASP A 329 -4.36 7.44 8.66
C ASP A 329 -4.54 8.43 7.51
N ALA A 330 -5.24 9.54 7.76
CA ALA A 330 -5.39 10.61 6.78
C ALA A 330 -4.03 11.23 6.40
N TYR A 331 -3.15 11.46 7.38
CA TYR A 331 -1.80 11.96 7.13
C TYR A 331 -0.94 10.95 6.38
N LEU A 332 -0.99 9.67 6.72
CA LEU A 332 -0.24 8.62 6.03
C LEU A 332 -0.68 8.52 4.56
N ARG A 333 -1.98 8.51 4.27
CA ARG A 333 -2.50 8.55 2.88
C ARG A 333 -2.05 9.80 2.13
N GLN A 334 -2.03 10.95 2.80
CA GLN A 334 -1.53 12.19 2.20
C GLN A 334 -0.04 12.10 1.87
N LEU A 335 0.78 11.53 2.77
CA LEU A 335 2.21 11.30 2.55
C LEU A 335 2.45 10.33 1.39
N ASP A 336 1.70 9.24 1.30
CA ASP A 336 1.80 8.28 0.19
C ASP A 336 1.43 8.93 -1.14
N THR A 337 0.38 9.75 -1.15
CA THR A 337 -0.01 10.52 -2.34
C THR A 337 1.08 11.51 -2.75
N GLN A 338 1.65 12.26 -1.81
CA GLN A 338 2.77 13.17 -2.07
C GLN A 338 4.01 12.42 -2.57
N ARG A 339 4.32 11.26 -2.00
CA ARG A 339 5.42 10.40 -2.44
C ARG A 339 5.23 9.94 -3.88
N LEU A 340 4.03 9.49 -4.24
CA LEU A 340 3.69 9.11 -5.61
C LEU A 340 3.84 10.28 -6.59
N ILE A 341 3.32 11.47 -6.24
CA ILE A 341 3.46 12.69 -7.06
C ILE A 341 4.93 13.05 -7.24
N THR A 342 5.74 12.96 -6.18
CA THR A 342 7.17 13.25 -6.23
C THR A 342 7.89 12.28 -7.16
N ILE A 343 7.60 10.98 -7.08
CA ILE A 343 8.18 9.96 -7.97
C ILE A 343 7.80 10.25 -9.43
N LEU A 344 6.54 10.55 -9.70
CA LEU A 344 6.06 10.89 -11.04
C LEU A 344 6.74 12.15 -11.59
N ALA A 345 6.89 13.20 -10.77
CA ALA A 345 7.61 14.42 -11.15
C ALA A 345 9.08 14.13 -11.48
N CYS A 346 9.77 13.32 -10.67
CA CYS A 346 11.14 12.89 -10.95
C CYS A 346 11.24 12.10 -12.27
N CYS A 347 10.29 11.19 -12.53
CA CYS A 347 10.24 10.46 -13.80
C CYS A 347 10.06 11.38 -15.01
N VAL A 348 9.18 12.38 -14.90
CA VAL A 348 8.96 13.38 -15.96
C VAL A 348 10.24 14.20 -16.21
N ILE A 349 10.93 14.65 -15.15
CA ILE A 349 12.20 15.39 -15.27
C ILE A 349 13.26 14.53 -15.97
N VAL A 350 13.39 13.26 -15.59
CA VAL A 350 14.34 12.34 -16.24
C VAL A 350 14.00 12.16 -17.71
N LEU A 351 12.72 11.99 -18.06
CA LEU A 351 12.27 11.89 -19.45
C LEU A 351 12.60 13.15 -20.25
N LEU A 352 12.36 14.33 -19.69
CA LEU A 352 12.71 15.60 -20.32
C LEU A 352 14.22 15.73 -20.55
N LEU A 353 15.03 15.35 -19.57
CA LEU A 353 16.49 15.35 -19.72
C LEU A 353 16.96 14.37 -20.82
N LEU A 354 16.36 13.19 -20.89
CA LEU A 354 16.67 12.21 -21.94
C LEU A 354 16.25 12.73 -23.33
N THR A 355 15.10 13.37 -23.45
CA THR A 355 14.65 13.97 -24.73
C THR A 355 15.57 15.12 -25.16
N ILE A 356 15.96 16.02 -24.25
CA ILE A 356 16.93 17.08 -24.53
C ILE A 356 18.26 16.49 -24.99
N LEU A 357 18.77 15.46 -24.30
CA LEU A 357 20.00 14.77 -24.67
C LEU A 357 19.90 14.10 -26.05
N PHE A 358 18.75 13.48 -26.35
CA PHE A 358 18.49 12.88 -27.64
C PHE A 358 18.52 13.91 -28.77
N PHE A 359 17.79 15.03 -28.61
CA PHE A 359 17.80 16.13 -29.59
C PHE A 359 19.16 16.77 -29.75
N TYR A 360 19.92 16.96 -28.66
CA TYR A 360 21.27 17.46 -28.70
C TYR A 360 22.20 16.52 -29.51
N ARG A 361 22.14 15.22 -29.26
CA ARG A 361 22.92 14.23 -30.02
C ARG A 361 22.48 14.13 -31.48
N TYR A 362 21.16 14.21 -31.74
CA TYR A 362 20.64 14.22 -33.12
C TYR A 362 21.14 15.46 -33.88
N HIS A 363 21.13 16.62 -33.23
CA HIS A 363 21.64 17.86 -33.87
C HIS A 363 23.13 17.78 -34.18
N LEU A 364 23.93 17.27 -33.22
CA LEU A 364 25.38 17.04 -33.45
C LEU A 364 25.64 16.08 -34.60
N SER A 365 24.91 14.98 -34.67
CA SER A 365 25.03 13.99 -35.74
C SER A 365 24.68 14.61 -37.11
N LYS A 366 23.63 15.43 -37.17
CA LYS A 366 23.22 16.13 -38.38
C LYS A 366 24.30 17.11 -38.89
N LEU A 367 24.91 17.86 -37.97
CA LEU A 367 26.01 18.78 -38.28
C LEU A 367 27.24 18.01 -38.82
N THR A 368 27.55 16.86 -38.23
CA THR A 368 28.68 16.03 -38.68
C THR A 368 28.45 15.51 -40.09
N LEU A 369 27.24 15.02 -40.39
CA LEU A 369 26.85 14.54 -41.72
C LEU A 369 26.85 15.66 -42.77
N GLN A 370 26.43 16.86 -42.43
CA GLN A 370 26.49 18.02 -43.31
C GLN A 370 27.94 18.38 -43.63
N ARG A 371 28.82 18.39 -42.60
CA ARG A 371 30.25 18.63 -42.78
C ARG A 371 30.91 17.62 -43.75
N GLU A 372 30.64 16.32 -43.59
CA GLU A 372 31.16 15.27 -44.46
C GLU A 372 30.66 15.44 -45.88
N ARG A 373 29.41 15.79 -46.12
CA ARG A 373 28.86 16.05 -47.46
C ARG A 373 29.54 17.23 -48.14
N VAL A 374 29.74 18.33 -47.43
CA VAL A 374 30.39 19.54 -47.98
C VAL A 374 31.85 19.19 -48.35
N VAL A 375 32.60 18.52 -47.50
CA VAL A 375 33.99 18.12 -47.80
C VAL A 375 34.06 17.13 -48.97
N ASN A 376 33.17 16.14 -49.04
CA ASN A 376 33.14 15.19 -50.14
C ASN A 376 32.73 15.83 -51.48
N ASN A 377 31.74 16.73 -51.46
CA ASN A 377 31.33 17.46 -52.65
C ASN A 377 32.41 18.39 -53.18
N LEU A 378 33.21 19.00 -52.28
CA LEU A 378 34.31 19.90 -52.62
C LEU A 378 35.35 19.19 -53.52
N TRP A 379 35.62 17.88 -53.29
CA TRP A 379 36.57 17.10 -54.09
C TRP A 379 35.97 16.46 -55.35
N ASN A 380 34.63 16.43 -55.49
CA ASN A 380 33.93 15.90 -56.65
C ASN A 380 33.53 16.97 -57.68
N LEU A 381 33.77 18.24 -57.38
CA LEU A 381 33.55 19.34 -58.36
C LEU A 381 34.65 19.32 -59.42
N SER A 382 34.29 18.92 -60.65
CA SER A 382 35.15 19.12 -61.85
C SER A 382 34.71 20.40 -62.57
N PRO A 383 35.66 21.09 -63.24
CA PRO A 383 35.33 22.29 -64.02
C PRO A 383 34.27 22.07 -65.13
N GLU A 384 34.12 20.82 -65.57
CA GLU A 384 33.19 20.40 -66.64
C GLU A 384 31.72 20.23 -66.14
N ASN A 385 31.49 20.21 -64.83
CA ASN A 385 30.16 19.98 -64.24
C ASN A 385 29.52 21.25 -63.64
N ILE A 386 29.84 22.42 -64.12
CA ILE A 386 29.13 23.65 -63.76
C ILE A 386 27.86 23.67 -64.59
N PRO A 387 26.65 23.66 -64.03
CA PRO A 387 25.43 23.89 -64.80
C PRO A 387 25.47 25.27 -65.41
N VAL A 388 25.61 25.35 -66.73
CA VAL A 388 25.37 26.56 -67.49
C VAL A 388 23.86 26.82 -67.45
N PRO A 389 23.37 28.00 -67.14
CA PRO A 389 21.95 28.27 -67.21
C PRO A 389 21.45 28.13 -68.66
N ALA A 390 20.62 27.13 -68.91
CA ALA A 390 19.89 27.02 -70.16
C ALA A 390 18.79 28.09 -70.12
N ASP A 391 18.83 28.95 -71.12
CA ASP A 391 17.76 29.89 -71.47
C ASP A 391 16.44 29.15 -71.72
N THR A 392 15.42 29.64 -70.99
CA THR A 392 13.98 29.70 -71.32
C THR A 392 13.35 28.65 -72.25
N GLN A 393 12.37 27.92 -71.76
CA GLN A 393 10.95 28.07 -72.15
C GLN A 393 10.03 27.11 -71.39
N SER A 394 9.05 27.76 -70.74
CA SER A 394 7.62 27.44 -70.58
C SER A 394 7.15 26.08 -70.05
N GLU A 395 6.42 26.13 -69.03
CA GLU A 395 5.01 25.89 -68.74
C GLU A 395 4.76 25.03 -67.48
N SER A 396 4.11 25.69 -66.55
CA SER A 396 3.02 25.30 -65.61
C SER A 396 3.01 23.89 -64.98
N ASP A 397 3.20 23.78 -63.67
CA ASP A 397 2.08 23.64 -62.74
C ASP A 397 2.54 23.65 -61.26
N GLY A 398 1.79 24.31 -60.46
CA GLY A 398 1.93 24.74 -59.10
C GLY A 398 2.41 23.77 -58.07
N GLN A 399 3.42 24.23 -57.35
CA GLN A 399 3.51 24.17 -55.89
C GLN A 399 4.54 25.22 -55.43
N ALA A 400 4.13 26.09 -54.53
CA ALA A 400 4.91 27.20 -54.01
C ALA A 400 5.99 26.69 -53.05
N ASP A 401 7.21 26.52 -53.54
CA ASP A 401 8.43 26.61 -52.73
C ASP A 401 9.13 27.91 -53.12
N GLU A 402 9.47 28.73 -52.11
CA GLU A 402 10.11 30.03 -52.26
C GLU A 402 11.36 29.91 -53.13
N GLU A 403 11.32 30.47 -54.34
CA GLU A 403 12.50 30.63 -55.22
C GLU A 403 13.48 31.61 -54.56
N PRO A 404 14.79 31.20 -54.43
CA PRO A 404 15.81 32.11 -53.91
C PRO A 404 15.99 33.31 -54.86
N THR A 405 16.04 34.50 -54.27
CA THR A 405 16.19 35.78 -55.01
C THR A 405 17.45 35.79 -55.88
N THR A 406 17.45 36.53 -56.98
CA THR A 406 18.55 36.70 -57.92
C THR A 406 19.89 37.03 -57.24
N SER A 407 19.85 37.69 -56.09
CA SER A 407 21.03 38.04 -55.28
C SER A 407 21.65 36.80 -54.60
N GLU A 408 20.83 35.79 -54.17
CA GLU A 408 21.34 34.55 -53.56
C GLU A 408 21.95 33.59 -54.58
N LYS A 409 21.42 33.53 -55.80
CA LYS A 409 22.01 32.75 -56.89
C LYS A 409 23.40 33.26 -57.28
N THR A 410 23.61 34.57 -57.28
CA THR A 410 24.92 35.21 -57.60
C THR A 410 25.94 34.95 -56.46
N ALA A 411 25.55 35.05 -55.21
CA ALA A 411 26.43 34.78 -54.07
C ALA A 411 26.86 33.30 -54.00
N GLN A 412 25.96 32.39 -54.33
CA GLN A 412 26.25 30.95 -54.38
C GLN A 412 27.22 30.58 -55.52
N GLN A 413 27.16 31.29 -56.63
CA GLN A 413 28.04 31.12 -57.78
C GLN A 413 29.46 31.63 -57.46
N GLU A 414 29.59 32.77 -56.77
CA GLU A 414 30.87 33.29 -56.30
C GLU A 414 31.53 32.39 -55.25
N ASP A 415 30.77 31.82 -54.37
CA ASP A 415 31.25 30.87 -53.36
C ASP A 415 31.71 29.54 -53.96
N ASN A 416 31.02 29.04 -54.99
CA ASN A 416 31.43 27.86 -55.76
C ASN A 416 32.74 28.10 -56.51
N LEU A 417 32.88 29.25 -57.20
CA LEU A 417 34.10 29.69 -57.90
C LEU A 417 35.28 29.80 -56.91
N PHE A 418 35.05 30.36 -55.76
CA PHE A 418 36.06 30.45 -54.70
C PHE A 418 36.54 29.07 -54.26
N ILE A 419 35.64 28.12 -54.05
CA ILE A 419 35.95 26.75 -53.67
C ILE A 419 36.76 26.02 -54.74
N ILE A 420 36.39 26.17 -56.02
CA ILE A 420 37.10 25.55 -57.16
C ILE A 420 38.55 26.09 -57.21
N ARG A 421 38.71 27.40 -57.13
CA ARG A 421 40.03 28.04 -57.14
C ARG A 421 40.89 27.62 -55.91
N LEU A 422 40.28 27.53 -54.73
CA LEU A 422 41.00 27.04 -53.55
C LEU A 422 41.47 25.59 -53.73
N LYS A 423 40.63 24.75 -54.33
CA LYS A 423 40.99 23.36 -54.67
C LYS A 423 42.18 23.29 -55.62
N GLU A 424 42.14 24.04 -56.70
CA GLU A 424 43.24 24.10 -57.68
C GLU A 424 44.54 24.56 -57.07
N VAL A 425 44.51 25.57 -56.17
CA VAL A 425 45.68 26.07 -55.49
C VAL A 425 46.24 25.00 -54.55
N ILE A 426 45.37 24.31 -53.79
CA ILE A 426 45.80 23.24 -52.90
C ILE A 426 46.38 22.07 -53.69
N GLU A 427 45.74 21.63 -54.79
CA GLU A 427 46.22 20.51 -55.62
C GLU A 427 47.59 20.82 -56.27
N LYS A 428 47.79 22.02 -56.72
CA LYS A 428 49.05 22.46 -57.36
C LYS A 428 50.22 22.44 -56.39
N ARG A 429 49.99 22.74 -55.10
CA ARG A 429 51.04 22.85 -54.10
C ARG A 429 51.00 21.79 -53.01
N LEU A 430 50.21 20.76 -53.21
CA LEU A 430 49.94 19.70 -52.21
C LEU A 430 51.21 19.01 -51.70
N TYR A 431 52.21 18.89 -52.59
CA TYR A 431 53.49 18.21 -52.35
C TYR A 431 54.52 19.05 -51.58
N ASP A 432 54.28 20.34 -51.45
CA ASP A 432 55.15 21.24 -50.71
C ASP A 432 54.95 21.07 -49.22
N SER A 433 55.93 20.47 -48.53
CA SER A 433 55.88 20.25 -47.07
C SER A 433 55.89 21.52 -46.23
N ASN A 434 56.34 22.62 -46.81
CA ASN A 434 56.45 23.92 -46.15
C ASN A 434 55.25 24.83 -46.45
N LEU A 435 54.27 24.36 -47.22
CA LEU A 435 53.08 25.16 -47.57
C LEU A 435 52.30 25.60 -46.32
N SER A 436 52.33 26.88 -46.08
CA SER A 436 51.62 27.55 -44.96
C SER A 436 50.26 28.09 -45.37
N VAL A 437 49.43 28.45 -44.38
CA VAL A 437 48.15 29.13 -44.61
C VAL A 437 48.34 30.52 -45.19
N GLU A 438 49.45 31.14 -44.89
CA GLU A 438 49.89 32.43 -45.41
C GLU A 438 50.15 32.35 -46.92
N ASP A 439 50.83 31.26 -47.37
CA ASP A 439 51.08 31.01 -48.78
C ASP A 439 49.79 30.72 -49.54
N LEU A 440 48.91 29.91 -48.99
CA LEU A 440 47.59 29.67 -49.55
C LEU A 440 46.74 30.95 -49.70
N ALA A 441 46.84 31.83 -48.69
CA ALA A 441 46.14 33.10 -48.71
C ALA A 441 46.70 34.04 -49.82
N ALA A 442 48.03 34.08 -49.94
CA ALA A 442 48.69 34.86 -51.00
C ALA A 442 48.30 34.35 -52.40
N ASP A 443 48.31 33.01 -52.63
CA ASP A 443 47.94 32.40 -53.91
C ASP A 443 46.43 32.67 -54.25
N MET A 444 45.57 32.86 -53.24
CA MET A 444 44.18 33.22 -53.36
C MET A 444 43.92 34.73 -53.47
N ASN A 445 44.96 35.56 -53.37
CA ASN A 445 44.88 37.03 -53.26
C ASN A 445 44.03 37.51 -52.07
N LEU A 446 44.18 36.83 -50.92
CA LEU A 446 43.43 37.16 -49.68
C LEU A 446 44.41 37.33 -48.53
N SER A 447 43.99 38.06 -47.50
CA SER A 447 44.69 37.99 -46.21
C SER A 447 44.40 36.64 -45.51
N ARG A 448 45.35 36.23 -44.65
CA ARG A 448 45.19 34.99 -43.83
C ARG A 448 43.84 34.95 -43.10
N VAL A 449 43.40 36.07 -42.54
CA VAL A 449 42.12 36.19 -41.80
C VAL A 449 40.91 36.03 -42.72
N GLN A 450 40.98 36.63 -43.94
CA GLN A 450 39.89 36.50 -44.91
C GLN A 450 39.78 35.07 -45.43
N LEU A 451 40.91 34.46 -45.79
CA LEU A 451 40.91 33.04 -46.20
C LEU A 451 40.35 32.13 -45.11
N TYR A 452 40.81 32.31 -43.86
CA TYR A 452 40.35 31.48 -42.74
C TYR A 452 38.84 31.62 -42.52
N ARG A 453 38.32 32.89 -42.51
CA ARG A 453 36.91 33.16 -42.32
C ARG A 453 36.03 32.57 -43.45
N LYS A 454 36.46 32.80 -44.73
CA LYS A 454 35.70 32.35 -45.89
C LYS A 454 35.71 30.84 -46.03
N VAL A 455 36.86 30.18 -45.83
CA VAL A 455 36.96 28.74 -45.83
C VAL A 455 36.12 28.13 -44.72
N LYS A 456 36.20 28.65 -43.49
CA LYS A 456 35.44 28.13 -42.37
C LYS A 456 33.93 28.32 -42.54
N ALA A 457 33.49 29.40 -43.13
CA ALA A 457 32.09 29.66 -43.42
C ALA A 457 31.52 28.70 -44.45
N LEU A 458 32.27 28.42 -45.51
CA LEU A 458 31.84 27.57 -46.64
C LEU A 458 32.03 26.06 -46.38
N THR A 459 33.03 25.68 -45.62
CA THR A 459 33.41 24.24 -45.44
C THR A 459 33.31 23.75 -44.02
N ALA A 460 32.98 24.62 -43.05
CA ALA A 460 33.04 24.37 -41.59
C ALA A 460 34.41 23.89 -41.09
N SER A 461 35.43 23.81 -41.97
CA SER A 461 36.78 23.37 -41.68
C SER A 461 37.77 24.52 -41.75
N SER A 462 38.89 24.40 -41.07
CA SER A 462 40.00 25.37 -41.21
C SER A 462 40.78 25.08 -42.52
N PRO A 463 41.49 26.09 -43.08
CA PRO A 463 42.38 25.86 -44.24
C PRO A 463 43.45 24.79 -43.99
N VAL A 464 43.97 24.68 -42.77
CA VAL A 464 44.94 23.64 -42.37
C VAL A 464 44.32 22.26 -42.40
N GLU A 465 43.10 22.13 -41.90
CA GLU A 465 42.36 20.86 -41.97
C GLU A 465 42.03 20.44 -43.39
N LEU A 466 41.63 21.39 -44.25
CA LEU A 466 41.38 21.10 -45.66
C LEU A 466 42.63 20.62 -46.38
N LEU A 467 43.78 21.31 -46.16
CA LEU A 467 45.06 20.89 -46.74
C LEU A 467 45.46 19.48 -46.26
N ARG A 468 45.27 19.21 -44.97
CA ARG A 468 45.57 17.89 -44.40
C ARG A 468 44.67 16.82 -45.00
N THR A 469 43.36 17.04 -45.11
CA THR A 469 42.43 16.10 -45.75
C THR A 469 42.75 15.86 -47.21
N ALA A 470 43.12 16.91 -47.96
CA ALA A 470 43.59 16.79 -49.36
C ALA A 470 44.83 15.89 -49.46
N ARG A 471 45.82 16.11 -48.61
CA ARG A 471 47.03 15.30 -48.54
C ARG A 471 46.74 13.84 -48.23
N LEU A 472 45.87 13.59 -47.23
CA LEU A 472 45.46 12.22 -46.86
C LEU A 472 44.70 11.51 -47.98
N LYS A 473 43.81 12.24 -48.67
CA LYS A 473 43.04 11.69 -49.79
C LYS A 473 43.95 11.31 -50.96
N ARG A 474 44.94 12.15 -51.27
CA ARG A 474 45.98 11.84 -52.29
C ARG A 474 46.88 10.68 -51.86
N ALA A 475 47.25 10.64 -50.60
CA ALA A 475 48.02 9.52 -50.04
C ALA A 475 47.28 8.19 -50.20
N TYR A 476 45.99 8.16 -49.88
CA TYR A 476 45.13 6.98 -50.05
C TYR A 476 45.13 6.47 -51.50
N GLN A 477 45.01 7.39 -52.45
CA GLN A 477 45.09 7.04 -53.89
C GLN A 477 46.47 6.45 -54.27
N LEU A 478 47.56 7.09 -53.80
CA LEU A 478 48.94 6.62 -54.09
C LEU A 478 49.22 5.25 -53.46
N LEU A 479 48.72 5.00 -52.27
CA LEU A 479 48.85 3.69 -51.59
C LEU A 479 48.16 2.56 -52.40
N LEU A 480 46.99 2.87 -53.01
CA LEU A 480 46.25 1.91 -53.82
C LEU A 480 46.83 1.73 -55.24
N THR A 481 47.48 2.75 -55.84
CA THR A 481 47.83 2.76 -57.25
C THR A 481 49.34 2.64 -57.51
N THR A 482 50.19 2.68 -56.48
CA THR A 482 51.63 2.65 -56.61
C THR A 482 52.29 1.67 -55.65
N ASN A 483 53.54 1.30 -55.96
CA ASN A 483 54.35 0.43 -55.10
C ASN A 483 55.18 1.18 -54.06
N LEU A 484 54.96 2.48 -53.88
CA LEU A 484 55.74 3.29 -52.97
C LEU A 484 55.54 2.81 -51.53
N SER A 485 56.59 2.92 -50.72
CA SER A 485 56.45 2.65 -49.26
C SER A 485 55.60 3.69 -48.55
N VAL A 486 55.05 3.35 -47.39
CA VAL A 486 54.25 4.29 -46.58
C VAL A 486 55.03 5.59 -46.28
N SER A 487 56.32 5.50 -46.06
CA SER A 487 57.18 6.66 -45.81
C SER A 487 57.37 7.52 -47.07
N GLU A 488 57.58 6.91 -48.21
CA GLU A 488 57.68 7.62 -49.49
C GLU A 488 56.40 8.34 -49.85
N VAL A 489 55.19 7.68 -49.63
CA VAL A 489 53.91 8.30 -49.84
C VAL A 489 53.72 9.50 -48.89
N ALA A 490 54.09 9.35 -47.63
CA ALA A 490 53.98 10.44 -46.66
C ALA A 490 54.76 11.68 -47.12
N TYR A 491 56.00 11.51 -47.53
CA TYR A 491 56.83 12.61 -48.02
C TYR A 491 56.29 13.18 -49.36
N GLN A 492 55.86 12.30 -50.26
CA GLN A 492 55.34 12.70 -51.58
C GLN A 492 54.04 13.54 -51.45
N VAL A 493 53.25 13.37 -50.41
CA VAL A 493 52.04 14.18 -50.21
C VAL A 493 52.29 15.35 -49.24
N GLY A 494 53.52 15.68 -48.94
CA GLY A 494 53.89 16.90 -48.19
C GLY A 494 53.81 16.76 -46.68
N PHE A 495 53.84 15.53 -46.10
CA PHE A 495 54.06 15.37 -44.67
C PHE A 495 55.56 15.38 -44.33
N THR A 496 55.93 16.08 -43.29
CA THR A 496 57.33 16.19 -42.82
C THR A 496 57.78 14.99 -41.99
N ALA A 497 56.83 14.22 -41.42
CA ALA A 497 57.10 13.05 -40.58
C ALA A 497 56.14 11.91 -40.85
N PRO A 498 56.62 10.70 -41.28
CA PRO A 498 55.80 9.53 -41.50
C PRO A 498 54.97 9.06 -40.28
N SER A 499 55.51 9.27 -39.07
CA SER A 499 54.77 8.94 -37.83
C SER A 499 53.49 9.79 -37.65
N TYR A 500 53.60 11.09 -37.92
CA TYR A 500 52.48 12.01 -37.88
C TYR A 500 51.47 11.72 -39.00
N PHE A 501 51.94 11.41 -40.20
CA PHE A 501 51.11 10.95 -41.32
C PHE A 501 50.30 9.69 -40.94
N THR A 502 50.96 8.66 -40.37
CA THR A 502 50.31 7.41 -39.97
C THR A 502 49.20 7.67 -38.94
N LYS A 503 49.41 8.56 -37.98
CA LYS A 503 48.41 8.96 -37.00
C LYS A 503 47.23 9.66 -37.67
N CYS A 504 47.48 10.66 -38.51
CA CYS A 504 46.43 11.40 -39.21
C CYS A 504 45.61 10.52 -40.15
N PHE A 505 46.29 9.58 -40.84
CA PHE A 505 45.64 8.64 -41.74
C PHE A 505 44.73 7.66 -41.00
N LYS A 506 45.17 7.14 -39.85
CA LYS A 506 44.36 6.29 -38.99
C LYS A 506 43.15 7.03 -38.39
N ASP A 507 43.35 8.27 -38.00
CA ASP A 507 42.26 9.11 -37.45
C ASP A 507 41.20 9.41 -38.50
N GLU A 508 41.60 9.56 -39.81
CA GLU A 508 40.71 9.86 -40.94
C GLU A 508 39.98 8.62 -41.49
N TYR A 509 40.72 7.51 -41.71
CA TYR A 509 40.21 6.33 -42.40
C TYR A 509 39.95 5.12 -41.49
N GLY A 510 40.27 5.22 -40.19
CA GLY A 510 40.07 4.13 -39.22
C GLY A 510 41.03 2.95 -39.36
N MET A 511 41.96 2.98 -40.35
CA MET A 511 42.93 1.91 -40.64
C MET A 511 44.35 2.47 -40.79
N LEU A 512 45.35 1.62 -40.68
CA LEU A 512 46.73 2.04 -40.89
C LEU A 512 47.03 2.18 -42.41
N PRO A 513 47.96 3.10 -42.81
CA PRO A 513 48.37 3.25 -44.23
C PRO A 513 48.88 1.95 -44.86
N GLY A 514 49.51 1.07 -44.07
CA GLY A 514 49.97 -0.25 -44.53
C GLY A 514 48.83 -1.19 -44.86
N ASP A 515 47.75 -1.13 -44.11
CA ASP A 515 46.57 -1.97 -44.36
C ASP A 515 45.84 -1.53 -45.63
N ALA A 516 45.81 -0.20 -45.92
CA ALA A 516 45.22 0.35 -47.13
C ALA A 516 45.98 -0.12 -48.42
N LYS A 517 47.26 -0.46 -48.32
CA LYS A 517 48.08 -0.95 -49.45
C LYS A 517 47.80 -2.42 -49.83
N THR A 518 47.17 -3.16 -48.88
CA THR A 518 46.87 -4.58 -49.07
C THR A 518 45.43 -4.82 -49.51
N LEU A 519 44.61 -3.77 -49.61
CA LEU A 519 43.27 -3.78 -50.21
C LEU A 519 43.37 -3.66 -51.74
#